data_976a2c0920305332330397843324541b
#
_entry.id   976a2c0920305332330397843324541b
#
_cell.length_a   1.000
_cell.length_b   1.000
_cell.length_c   1.000
_cell.angle_alpha   90.00
_cell.angle_beta   90.00
_cell.angle_gamma   90.00
#
_symmetry.space_group_name_H-M   'P 1'
#
loop_
_entity.id
_entity.type
_entity.pdbx_description
1 polymer ?
#
loop_
_entity_poly.entity_id
_entity_poly.type
_entity_poly.pdbx_seq_one_letter_code
_entity_poly.pdbx_strand_id
1 'polypeptide(L)'
;NPETVEVGSTYTDAGATADGGETVTASGTVDTNTVGVYTITYTATDSSNNAATATRTVNVVDITAPVMTLFGSNHIDVEAATTYTDPGATAQDNYDGDITSSITITNNIDMNTVGTYSVIYNVVDANGNSAVPLIRTVNVVDTTAPVITIIGSNPVDIQVGSVYNDAGAIAADTLDGDLSSSITVVN
;
A
#
# COMPACT_ATOMS: atom_id res chain seq x y z
N ASN A 1 -15.64 -1.43 -34.50
CA ASN A 1 -14.61 -2.44 -34.65
C ASN A 1 -13.24 -1.78 -34.53
N PRO A 2 -12.40 -2.05 -33.54
CA PRO A 2 -12.45 -3.18 -32.59
C PRO A 2 -13.44 -3.01 -31.43
N GLU A 3 -13.80 -4.12 -30.81
CA GLU A 3 -14.58 -4.20 -29.57
C GLU A 3 -13.64 -4.49 -28.40
N THR A 4 -13.88 -3.89 -27.24
CA THR A 4 -13.03 -4.06 -26.05
C THR A 4 -13.83 -4.75 -24.95
N VAL A 5 -13.22 -5.75 -24.33
CA VAL A 5 -13.83 -6.63 -23.33
C VAL A 5 -12.87 -6.75 -22.14
N GLU A 6 -13.38 -6.55 -20.94
CA GLU A 6 -12.61 -6.79 -19.71
C GLU A 6 -12.32 -8.27 -19.53
N VAL A 7 -11.09 -8.61 -19.13
CA VAL A 7 -10.68 -9.98 -18.84
C VAL A 7 -11.57 -10.59 -17.74
N GLY A 8 -11.90 -11.88 -17.87
CA GLY A 8 -12.81 -12.57 -16.96
C GLY A 8 -14.29 -12.27 -17.16
N SER A 9 -14.66 -11.32 -18.05
CA SER A 9 -16.06 -11.01 -18.34
C SER A 9 -16.63 -11.93 -19.42
N THR A 10 -17.95 -11.89 -19.61
CA THR A 10 -18.61 -12.66 -20.67
C THR A 10 -18.62 -11.86 -21.98
N TYR A 11 -18.19 -12.49 -23.05
CA TYR A 11 -18.31 -11.96 -24.41
C TYR A 11 -19.37 -12.73 -25.18
N THR A 12 -20.25 -12.01 -25.87
CA THR A 12 -21.23 -12.57 -26.77
C THR A 12 -21.13 -11.88 -28.13
N ASP A 13 -20.76 -12.63 -29.15
CA ASP A 13 -20.64 -12.09 -30.50
C ASP A 13 -22.03 -11.72 -31.09
N ALA A 14 -22.16 -10.48 -31.57
CA ALA A 14 -23.39 -9.98 -32.18
C ALA A 14 -23.65 -10.56 -33.58
N GLY A 15 -22.66 -11.28 -34.15
CA GLY A 15 -22.78 -11.85 -35.50
C GLY A 15 -22.60 -10.81 -36.62
N ALA A 16 -22.90 -11.24 -37.83
CA ALA A 16 -22.91 -10.42 -39.06
C ALA A 16 -24.04 -10.84 -40.00
N THR A 17 -24.42 -9.95 -40.93
CA THR A 17 -25.41 -10.20 -41.96
C THR A 17 -24.81 -9.98 -43.33
N ALA A 18 -25.32 -10.69 -44.35
CA ALA A 18 -25.04 -10.47 -45.77
C ALA A 18 -26.23 -9.78 -46.45
N ASP A 19 -25.97 -8.81 -47.36
CA ASP A 19 -26.99 -8.01 -48.00
C ASP A 19 -27.91 -8.83 -48.91
N GLY A 20 -27.41 -9.91 -49.53
CA GLY A 20 -28.17 -10.83 -50.36
C GLY A 20 -29.01 -11.84 -49.59
N GLY A 21 -28.91 -11.87 -48.25
CA GLY A 21 -29.60 -12.82 -47.38
C GLY A 21 -28.91 -14.18 -47.28
N GLU A 22 -27.67 -14.30 -47.75
CA GLU A 22 -26.87 -15.52 -47.62
C GLU A 22 -26.63 -15.84 -46.16
N THR A 23 -26.49 -17.14 -45.86
CA THR A 23 -26.11 -17.59 -44.51
C THR A 23 -24.69 -17.19 -44.23
N VAL A 24 -24.49 -16.44 -43.11
CA VAL A 24 -23.17 -16.10 -42.61
C VAL A 24 -22.70 -17.17 -41.62
N THR A 25 -21.52 -17.68 -41.83
CA THR A 25 -20.83 -18.57 -40.88
C THR A 25 -19.73 -17.81 -40.17
N ALA A 26 -19.61 -17.99 -38.87
CA ALA A 26 -18.54 -17.39 -38.05
C ALA A 26 -17.49 -18.45 -37.68
N SER A 27 -16.23 -18.06 -37.66
CA SER A 27 -15.10 -18.86 -37.19
C SER A 27 -14.15 -18.01 -36.35
N GLY A 28 -13.42 -18.64 -35.42
CA GLY A 28 -12.62 -17.99 -34.42
C GLY A 28 -13.28 -18.03 -33.04
N THR A 29 -12.49 -17.95 -32.01
CA THR A 29 -12.95 -17.94 -30.60
C THR A 29 -12.30 -16.78 -29.88
N VAL A 30 -13.01 -16.18 -28.91
CA VAL A 30 -12.50 -15.17 -27.99
C VAL A 30 -12.35 -15.85 -26.64
N ASP A 31 -11.09 -15.96 -26.17
CA ASP A 31 -10.82 -16.38 -24.81
C ASP A 31 -10.79 -15.15 -23.90
N THR A 32 -11.86 -14.96 -23.15
CA THR A 32 -11.99 -13.81 -22.26
C THR A 32 -11.19 -13.94 -20.97
N ASN A 33 -10.55 -15.09 -20.71
CA ASN A 33 -9.69 -15.28 -19.55
C ASN A 33 -8.23 -14.91 -19.81
N THR A 34 -7.89 -14.57 -21.05
CA THR A 34 -6.52 -14.24 -21.44
C THR A 34 -6.48 -12.91 -22.17
N VAL A 35 -5.72 -11.95 -21.62
CA VAL A 35 -5.48 -10.64 -22.27
C VAL A 35 -4.86 -10.85 -23.64
N GLY A 36 -5.46 -10.24 -24.69
CA GLY A 36 -4.98 -10.44 -26.05
C GLY A 36 -5.92 -9.86 -27.10
N VAL A 37 -5.51 -10.02 -28.37
CA VAL A 37 -6.28 -9.60 -29.54
C VAL A 37 -6.82 -10.82 -30.25
N TYR A 38 -8.13 -10.93 -30.34
CA TYR A 38 -8.84 -12.05 -30.96
C TYR A 38 -9.56 -11.59 -32.23
N THR A 39 -9.69 -12.50 -33.18
CA THR A 39 -10.36 -12.22 -34.46
C THR A 39 -11.45 -13.25 -34.72
N ILE A 40 -12.65 -12.76 -34.96
CA ILE A 40 -13.76 -13.56 -35.49
C ILE A 40 -13.88 -13.26 -36.99
N THR A 41 -13.87 -14.29 -37.82
CA THR A 41 -14.02 -14.20 -39.26
C THR A 41 -15.43 -14.67 -39.66
N TYR A 42 -16.17 -13.83 -40.37
CA TYR A 42 -17.47 -14.13 -40.95
C TYR A 42 -17.30 -14.40 -42.41
N THR A 43 -17.93 -15.44 -42.90
CA THR A 43 -17.93 -15.84 -44.32
C THR A 43 -19.33 -16.03 -44.81
N ALA A 44 -19.66 -15.39 -45.92
CA ALA A 44 -20.90 -15.64 -46.69
C ALA A 44 -20.52 -16.12 -48.09
N THR A 45 -21.27 -17.08 -48.63
CA THR A 45 -21.03 -17.64 -49.98
C THR A 45 -22.35 -17.63 -50.76
N ASP A 46 -22.32 -17.08 -51.97
CA ASP A 46 -23.48 -17.05 -52.86
C ASP A 46 -23.73 -18.41 -53.55
N SER A 47 -24.84 -18.49 -54.29
CA SER A 47 -25.22 -19.70 -55.02
C SER A 47 -24.26 -20.07 -56.16
N SER A 48 -23.37 -19.17 -56.55
CA SER A 48 -22.33 -19.35 -57.58
C SER A 48 -20.97 -19.72 -56.97
N ASN A 49 -20.93 -19.96 -55.67
CA ASN A 49 -19.74 -20.24 -54.87
C ASN A 49 -18.73 -19.06 -54.76
N ASN A 50 -19.19 -17.82 -54.95
CA ASN A 50 -18.36 -16.67 -54.64
C ASN A 50 -18.46 -16.39 -53.15
N ALA A 51 -17.30 -16.32 -52.45
CA ALA A 51 -17.24 -16.09 -51.02
C ALA A 51 -16.76 -14.66 -50.69
N ALA A 52 -17.40 -14.06 -49.70
CA ALA A 52 -16.96 -12.81 -49.09
C ALA A 52 -16.63 -13.05 -47.60
N THR A 53 -15.64 -12.32 -47.09
CA THR A 53 -15.25 -12.41 -45.70
C THR A 53 -15.19 -11.03 -45.04
N ALA A 54 -15.55 -10.98 -43.77
CA ALA A 54 -15.35 -9.81 -42.90
C ALA A 54 -14.80 -10.26 -41.57
N THR A 55 -14.11 -9.38 -40.87
CA THR A 55 -13.52 -9.70 -39.56
C THR A 55 -14.00 -8.72 -38.48
N ARG A 56 -14.18 -9.26 -37.28
CA ARG A 56 -14.32 -8.49 -36.03
C ARG A 56 -13.09 -8.71 -35.20
N THR A 57 -12.48 -7.63 -34.74
CA THR A 57 -11.38 -7.67 -33.75
C THR A 57 -11.96 -7.44 -32.36
N VAL A 58 -11.62 -8.31 -31.42
CA VAL A 58 -11.99 -8.22 -30.03
C VAL A 58 -10.70 -8.11 -29.20
N ASN A 59 -10.57 -7.03 -28.48
CA ASN A 59 -9.45 -6.80 -27.57
C ASN A 59 -9.89 -7.20 -26.16
N VAL A 60 -9.36 -8.28 -25.63
CA VAL A 60 -9.50 -8.63 -24.22
C VAL A 60 -8.40 -7.91 -23.46
N VAL A 61 -8.78 -7.09 -22.52
CA VAL A 61 -7.88 -6.20 -21.76
C VAL A 61 -8.15 -6.36 -20.27
N ASP A 62 -7.16 -6.06 -19.47
CA ASP A 62 -7.32 -5.83 -18.05
C ASP A 62 -7.24 -4.33 -17.78
N ILE A 63 -8.32 -3.77 -17.26
CA ILE A 63 -8.43 -2.35 -16.89
C ILE A 63 -8.86 -2.17 -15.43
N THR A 64 -8.90 -3.27 -14.67
CA THR A 64 -9.25 -3.26 -13.25
C THR A 64 -7.99 -3.03 -12.42
N ALA A 65 -8.03 -2.03 -11.56
CA ALA A 65 -6.90 -1.74 -10.68
C ALA A 65 -6.87 -2.69 -9.48
N PRO A 66 -5.68 -3.04 -8.98
CA PRO A 66 -5.54 -3.89 -7.81
C PRO A 66 -6.11 -3.24 -6.53
N VAL A 67 -6.53 -4.08 -5.59
CA VAL A 67 -7.04 -3.67 -4.28
C VAL A 67 -5.99 -3.99 -3.22
N MET A 68 -5.61 -2.96 -2.45
CA MET A 68 -4.69 -3.12 -1.32
C MET A 68 -5.43 -3.15 0.02
N THR A 69 -4.89 -3.89 0.99
CA THR A 69 -5.38 -3.96 2.37
C THR A 69 -4.23 -3.87 3.35
N LEU A 70 -4.29 -2.92 4.31
CA LEU A 70 -3.29 -2.79 5.37
C LEU A 70 -3.37 -3.94 6.38
N PHE A 71 -2.23 -4.41 6.87
CA PHE A 71 -2.17 -5.20 8.09
C PHE A 71 -2.25 -4.27 9.32
N GLY A 72 -3.15 -4.58 10.25
CA GLY A 72 -3.33 -3.79 11.46
C GLY A 72 -3.97 -2.42 11.25
N SER A 73 -3.71 -1.48 12.17
CA SER A 73 -4.31 -0.16 12.16
C SER A 73 -3.69 0.75 11.10
N ASN A 74 -4.51 1.64 10.51
CA ASN A 74 -4.04 2.73 9.67
C ASN A 74 -3.51 3.93 10.47
N HIS A 75 -3.60 3.89 11.80
CA HIS A 75 -3.08 4.90 12.73
C HIS A 75 -2.40 4.20 13.89
N ILE A 76 -1.14 4.55 14.16
CA ILE A 76 -0.28 3.93 15.17
C ILE A 76 0.44 5.03 15.94
N ASP A 77 0.40 5.00 17.28
CA ASP A 77 1.26 5.79 18.15
C ASP A 77 2.48 4.96 18.55
N VAL A 78 3.66 5.52 18.45
CA VAL A 78 4.93 4.87 18.78
C VAL A 78 5.77 5.79 19.65
N GLU A 79 6.34 5.24 20.72
CA GLU A 79 7.22 5.98 21.62
C GLU A 79 8.50 6.41 20.90
N ALA A 80 8.90 7.67 21.06
CA ALA A 80 10.13 8.22 20.49
C ALA A 80 11.37 7.48 20.99
N ALA A 81 12.46 7.57 20.26
CA ALA A 81 13.73 6.87 20.53
C ALA A 81 13.61 5.34 20.61
N THR A 82 12.48 4.75 20.14
CA THR A 82 12.29 3.29 19.98
C THR A 82 12.38 2.85 18.53
N THR A 83 12.19 1.56 18.26
CA THR A 83 12.18 1.02 16.90
C THR A 83 10.76 0.87 16.39
N TYR A 84 10.47 1.43 15.22
CA TYR A 84 9.23 1.18 14.48
C TYR A 84 9.44 0.08 13.45
N THR A 85 8.53 -0.90 13.44
CA THR A 85 8.44 -1.92 12.38
C THR A 85 7.06 -1.86 11.75
N ASP A 86 7.01 -1.59 10.45
CA ASP A 86 5.75 -1.51 9.72
C ASP A 86 5.14 -2.90 9.52
N PRO A 87 3.83 -3.11 9.86
CA PRO A 87 3.15 -4.37 9.63
C PRO A 87 2.95 -4.72 8.15
N GLY A 88 3.00 -3.72 7.24
CA GLY A 88 2.82 -3.93 5.81
C GLY A 88 1.36 -3.92 5.32
N ALA A 89 1.19 -4.40 4.08
CA ALA A 89 -0.09 -4.51 3.39
C ALA A 89 -0.08 -5.70 2.43
N THR A 90 -1.26 -6.10 1.94
CA THR A 90 -1.44 -7.03 0.82
C THR A 90 -2.02 -6.31 -0.39
N ALA A 91 -1.83 -6.90 -1.57
CA ALA A 91 -2.45 -6.45 -2.81
C ALA A 91 -2.98 -7.64 -3.61
N GLN A 92 -4.23 -7.52 -4.07
CA GLN A 92 -4.91 -8.51 -4.89
C GLN A 92 -5.47 -7.86 -6.14
N ASP A 93 -5.29 -8.51 -7.25
CA ASP A 93 -5.83 -8.13 -8.53
C ASP A 93 -6.73 -9.25 -9.09
N ASN A 94 -7.71 -8.88 -9.95
CA ASN A 94 -8.65 -9.84 -10.51
C ASN A 94 -8.02 -10.75 -11.59
N TYR A 95 -6.99 -10.26 -12.29
CA TYR A 95 -6.30 -10.98 -13.35
C TYR A 95 -4.92 -11.49 -12.91
N ASP A 96 -4.10 -10.63 -12.30
CA ASP A 96 -2.74 -10.97 -11.86
C ASP A 96 -2.71 -11.76 -10.54
N GLY A 97 -3.83 -11.79 -9.78
CA GLY A 97 -3.94 -12.48 -8.51
C GLY A 97 -3.21 -11.76 -7.37
N ASP A 98 -2.43 -12.48 -6.58
CA ASP A 98 -1.66 -11.91 -5.48
C ASP A 98 -0.39 -11.22 -5.99
N ILE A 99 -0.41 -9.89 -5.93
CA ILE A 99 0.71 -9.02 -6.30
C ILE A 99 1.31 -8.26 -5.12
N THR A 100 1.15 -8.81 -3.91
CA THR A 100 1.67 -8.23 -2.65
C THR A 100 3.17 -7.91 -2.75
N SER A 101 3.96 -8.74 -3.43
CA SER A 101 5.38 -8.52 -3.62
C SER A 101 5.75 -7.31 -4.50
N SER A 102 4.78 -6.79 -5.25
CA SER A 102 4.94 -5.61 -6.11
C SER A 102 4.63 -4.30 -5.38
N ILE A 103 4.19 -4.35 -4.12
CA ILE A 103 3.93 -3.15 -3.31
C ILE A 103 5.24 -2.39 -3.11
N THR A 104 5.22 -1.11 -3.45
CA THR A 104 6.28 -0.17 -3.13
C THR A 104 5.90 0.67 -1.92
N ILE A 105 6.84 0.80 -0.97
CA ILE A 105 6.62 1.50 0.28
C ILE A 105 7.56 2.70 0.34
N THR A 106 7.00 3.87 0.65
CA THR A 106 7.78 5.07 0.98
C THR A 106 7.38 5.58 2.35
N ASN A 107 8.37 5.98 3.15
CA ASN A 107 8.13 6.59 4.46
C ASN A 107 9.16 7.67 4.76
N ASN A 108 8.85 8.54 5.71
CA ASN A 108 9.70 9.62 6.18
C ASN A 108 9.82 9.64 7.70
N ILE A 109 9.61 8.49 8.36
CA ILE A 109 9.55 8.38 9.82
C ILE A 109 10.92 8.70 10.43
N ASP A 110 10.93 9.64 11.35
CA ASP A 110 12.06 9.93 12.24
C ASP A 110 11.64 9.62 13.67
N MET A 111 12.21 8.57 14.24
CA MET A 111 11.91 8.10 15.59
C MET A 111 12.55 8.97 16.70
N ASN A 112 13.42 9.91 16.34
CA ASN A 112 14.06 10.83 17.29
C ASN A 112 13.37 12.20 17.34
N THR A 113 12.30 12.39 16.57
CA THR A 113 11.57 13.65 16.54
C THR A 113 10.08 13.38 16.71
N VAL A 114 9.49 13.93 17.76
CA VAL A 114 8.03 13.86 17.99
C VAL A 114 7.29 14.53 16.82
N GLY A 115 6.32 13.81 16.26
CA GLY A 115 5.58 14.31 15.10
C GLY A 115 4.69 13.26 14.45
N THR A 116 3.98 13.69 13.41
CA THR A 116 3.13 12.82 12.62
C THR A 116 3.79 12.51 11.28
N TYR A 117 3.96 11.24 10.99
CA TYR A 117 4.62 10.70 9.80
C TYR A 117 3.67 9.81 9.01
N SER A 118 4.06 9.49 7.78
CA SER A 118 3.26 8.64 6.91
C SER A 118 4.10 7.53 6.29
N VAL A 119 3.49 6.33 6.22
CA VAL A 119 3.93 5.24 5.35
C VAL A 119 2.94 5.14 4.21
N ILE A 120 3.42 5.26 2.97
CA ILE A 120 2.59 5.26 1.76
C ILE A 120 2.89 3.97 0.98
N TYR A 121 1.83 3.25 0.61
CA TYR A 121 1.88 2.02 -0.16
C TYR A 121 1.29 2.27 -1.54
N ASN A 122 1.99 1.85 -2.57
CA ASN A 122 1.56 1.91 -3.96
C ASN A 122 1.79 0.56 -4.63
N VAL A 123 0.92 0.21 -5.55
CA VAL A 123 1.08 -0.96 -6.40
C VAL A 123 0.47 -0.69 -7.77
N VAL A 124 1.06 -1.28 -8.79
CA VAL A 124 0.58 -1.27 -10.17
C VAL A 124 0.61 -2.72 -10.65
N ASP A 125 -0.43 -3.16 -11.34
CA ASP A 125 -0.49 -4.48 -11.94
C ASP A 125 0.40 -4.62 -13.19
N ALA A 126 0.40 -5.80 -13.81
CA ALA A 126 1.19 -6.07 -15.02
C ALA A 126 0.66 -5.32 -16.26
N ASN A 127 -0.60 -4.88 -16.25
CA ASN A 127 -1.26 -4.18 -17.36
C ASN A 127 -1.19 -2.64 -17.22
N GLY A 128 -0.66 -2.14 -16.10
CA GLY A 128 -0.44 -0.72 -15.86
C GLY A 128 -1.56 -0.03 -15.08
N ASN A 129 -2.52 -0.77 -14.51
CA ASN A 129 -3.56 -0.19 -13.67
C ASN A 129 -3.01 0.04 -12.27
N SER A 130 -3.13 1.28 -11.77
CA SER A 130 -2.62 1.67 -10.47
C SER A 130 -3.70 1.57 -9.40
N ALA A 131 -3.38 0.92 -8.27
CA ALA A 131 -4.25 0.94 -7.10
C ALA A 131 -4.37 2.34 -6.49
N VAL A 132 -5.45 2.56 -5.76
CA VAL A 132 -5.55 3.75 -4.88
C VAL A 132 -4.49 3.62 -3.78
N PRO A 133 -3.60 4.61 -3.58
CA PRO A 133 -2.59 4.56 -2.55
C PRO A 133 -3.19 4.37 -1.16
N LEU A 134 -2.60 3.48 -0.35
CA LEU A 134 -2.92 3.39 1.07
C LEU A 134 -1.91 4.19 1.89
N ILE A 135 -2.38 4.80 2.97
CA ILE A 135 -1.57 5.59 3.88
C ILE A 135 -1.77 5.09 5.31
N ARG A 136 -0.66 4.79 5.97
CA ARG A 136 -0.62 4.58 7.42
C ARG A 136 -0.04 5.83 8.07
N THR A 137 -0.74 6.38 9.04
CA THR A 137 -0.27 7.48 9.89
C THR A 137 0.45 6.91 11.08
N VAL A 138 1.68 7.39 11.35
CA VAL A 138 2.49 7.02 12.50
C VAL A 138 2.77 8.29 13.29
N ASN A 139 2.26 8.36 14.52
CA ASN A 139 2.58 9.42 15.45
C ASN A 139 3.75 8.96 16.33
N VAL A 140 4.86 9.64 16.23
CA VAL A 140 5.97 9.51 17.18
C VAL A 140 5.64 10.43 18.34
N VAL A 141 5.47 9.84 19.53
CA VAL A 141 5.11 10.52 20.77
C VAL A 141 6.18 10.27 21.81
N ASP A 142 6.33 11.23 22.73
CA ASP A 142 7.12 11.04 23.93
C ASP A 142 6.17 11.08 25.13
N THR A 143 6.01 9.95 25.77
CA THR A 143 5.18 9.76 26.96
C THR A 143 5.99 9.30 28.17
N THR A 144 7.31 9.13 27.97
CA THR A 144 8.22 8.67 29.01
C THR A 144 8.75 9.86 29.81
N ALA A 145 8.52 9.85 31.12
CA ALA A 145 9.04 10.90 32.00
C ALA A 145 10.54 10.69 32.29
N PRO A 146 11.31 11.76 32.51
CA PRO A 146 12.71 11.66 32.88
C PRO A 146 12.93 10.96 34.23
N VAL A 147 14.04 10.25 34.33
CA VAL A 147 14.47 9.56 35.55
C VAL A 147 15.46 10.43 36.31
N ILE A 148 15.15 10.72 37.59
CA ILE A 148 16.06 11.44 38.49
C ILE A 148 16.83 10.43 39.35
N THR A 149 18.16 10.59 39.42
CA THR A 149 19.04 9.78 40.26
C THR A 149 19.77 10.68 41.23
N ILE A 150 19.61 10.43 42.54
CA ILE A 150 20.28 11.18 43.61
C ILE A 150 21.76 10.78 43.66
N ILE A 151 22.63 11.78 43.78
CA ILE A 151 24.08 11.58 43.94
C ILE A 151 24.41 11.45 45.43
N GLY A 152 25.16 10.40 45.80
CA GLY A 152 25.59 10.13 47.17
C GLY A 152 24.63 9.26 47.98
N SER A 153 24.75 9.35 49.32
CA SER A 153 23.95 8.51 50.23
C SER A 153 22.52 9.04 50.39
N ASN A 154 21.56 8.14 50.49
CA ASN A 154 20.17 8.47 50.84
C ASN A 154 19.62 7.40 51.79
N PRO A 155 19.40 7.68 53.09
CA PRO A 155 19.54 8.99 53.76
C PRO A 155 20.99 9.39 54.02
N VAL A 156 21.19 10.69 54.35
CA VAL A 156 22.45 11.26 54.79
C VAL A 156 22.39 11.57 56.28
N ASP A 157 23.35 11.05 57.05
CA ASP A 157 23.53 11.38 58.47
C ASP A 157 24.50 12.55 58.62
N ILE A 158 24.05 13.61 59.32
CA ILE A 158 24.84 14.82 59.53
C ILE A 158 25.04 15.06 61.03
N GLN A 159 26.30 15.32 61.46
CA GLN A 159 26.58 15.67 62.83
C GLN A 159 26.07 17.09 63.18
N VAL A 160 25.41 17.25 64.29
CA VAL A 160 24.92 18.55 64.75
C VAL A 160 26.04 19.57 64.78
N GLY A 161 25.83 20.74 64.17
CA GLY A 161 26.80 21.83 64.06
C GLY A 161 27.72 21.74 62.82
N SER A 162 27.68 20.73 62.03
CA SER A 162 28.36 20.67 60.71
C SER A 162 27.56 21.33 59.57
N VAL A 163 28.29 21.78 58.56
CA VAL A 163 27.67 22.29 57.33
C VAL A 163 27.34 21.12 56.40
N TYR A 164 26.09 21.06 55.96
CA TYR A 164 25.70 20.13 54.93
C TYR A 164 25.88 20.75 53.54
N ASN A 165 26.49 20.01 52.65
CA ASN A 165 26.61 20.35 51.24
C ASN A 165 25.93 19.24 50.44
N ASP A 166 24.81 19.56 49.78
CA ASP A 166 24.08 18.60 48.98
C ASP A 166 24.92 18.16 47.78
N ALA A 167 25.01 16.84 47.55
CA ALA A 167 25.74 16.27 46.44
C ALA A 167 24.95 16.43 45.09
N GLY A 168 23.65 16.75 45.17
CA GLY A 168 22.80 16.95 44.02
C GLY A 168 22.21 15.68 43.45
N ALA A 169 21.69 15.82 42.22
CA ALA A 169 21.08 14.74 41.44
C ALA A 169 21.39 14.93 39.97
N ILE A 170 21.24 13.86 39.21
CA ILE A 170 21.22 13.88 37.74
C ILE A 170 19.83 13.48 37.24
N ALA A 171 19.46 13.98 36.07
CA ALA A 171 18.23 13.58 35.39
C ALA A 171 18.53 13.23 33.93
N ALA A 172 17.92 12.16 33.46
CA ALA A 172 18.04 11.75 32.08
C ALA A 172 16.69 11.27 31.53
N ASP A 173 16.46 11.57 30.28
CA ASP A 173 15.33 11.11 29.50
C ASP A 173 15.82 10.37 28.26
N THR A 174 15.01 9.46 27.73
CA THR A 174 15.40 8.64 26.56
C THR A 174 15.44 9.47 25.27
N LEU A 175 14.54 10.43 25.12
CA LEU A 175 14.48 11.31 23.96
C LEU A 175 15.32 12.57 24.17
N ASP A 176 15.12 13.26 25.31
CA ASP A 176 15.73 14.56 25.59
C ASP A 176 17.18 14.48 26.09
N GLY A 177 17.63 13.27 26.48
CA GLY A 177 18.98 13.03 26.99
C GLY A 177 19.21 13.56 28.39
N ASP A 178 20.34 14.26 28.64
CA ASP A 178 20.71 14.79 29.95
C ASP A 178 19.93 16.07 30.30
N LEU A 179 19.07 15.96 31.32
CA LEU A 179 18.24 17.05 31.86
C LEU A 179 18.72 17.52 33.26
N SER A 180 19.95 17.18 33.68
CA SER A 180 20.45 17.49 35.01
C SER A 180 20.44 18.99 35.33
N SER A 181 20.63 19.85 34.31
CA SER A 181 20.56 21.32 34.48
C SER A 181 19.14 21.86 34.70
N SER A 182 18.11 21.05 34.45
CA SER A 182 16.71 21.41 34.64
C SER A 182 16.15 21.01 36.01
N ILE A 183 16.95 20.36 36.85
CA ILE A 183 16.54 19.94 38.19
C ILE A 183 16.32 21.17 39.08
N THR A 184 15.15 21.25 39.70
CA THR A 184 14.84 22.25 40.72
C THR A 184 14.81 21.58 42.09
N VAL A 185 15.53 22.17 43.07
CA VAL A 185 15.59 21.69 44.47
C VAL A 185 14.71 22.59 45.30
N VAL A 186 13.81 22.01 46.10
CA VAL A 186 12.98 22.72 47.08
C VAL A 186 13.35 22.21 48.46
N ASN A 187 13.70 23.13 49.40
CA ASN A 187 14.01 22.86 50.80
C ASN A 187 12.82 23.16 51.69
#